data_6583ce8ced12998b163b059bae16b866
#
_entry.id   6583ce8ced12998b163b059bae16b866
#
_cell.length_a   1.000
_cell.length_b   1.000
_cell.length_c   1.000
_cell.angle_alpha   90.00
_cell.angle_beta   90.00
_cell.angle_gamma   90.00
#
_symmetry.space_group_name_H-M   'P 1'
#
loop_
_entity.id
_entity.type
_entity.pdbx_description
1 polymer ?
#
loop_
_entity_poly.entity_id
_entity_poly.type
_entity_poly.pdbx_seq_one_letter_code
_entity_poly.pdbx_strand_id
1 'polypeptide(L)' 'MSVVVQFTVKVPDVAKFKAAFDEDKPDMEADGARNPALYEDENEPGVVSMIAEWDSHDAMHASSEKRGEEFQAKACT' A
#
# COMPACT_ATOMS: atom_id res chain seq x y z
N MET A 1 -10.59 12.90 13.06
CA MET A 1 -9.69 11.94 13.73
C MET A 1 -9.09 11.02 12.70
N SER A 2 -7.78 10.89 12.67
CA SER A 2 -7.11 10.05 11.68
C SER A 2 -6.77 8.68 12.24
N VAL A 3 -6.64 7.70 11.37
CA VAL A 3 -6.20 6.35 11.73
C VAL A 3 -4.95 6.01 10.92
N VAL A 4 -4.06 5.24 11.54
CA VAL A 4 -2.88 4.71 10.86
C VAL A 4 -3.15 3.25 10.53
N VAL A 5 -3.00 2.89 9.26
CA VAL A 5 -3.25 1.53 8.79
C VAL A 5 -1.94 0.94 8.27
N GLN A 6 -1.65 -0.27 8.69
CA GLN A 6 -0.47 -1.01 8.26
C GLN A 6 -0.90 -2.33 7.62
N PHE A 7 -0.36 -2.59 6.43
CA PHE A 7 -0.52 -3.88 5.75
C PHE A 7 0.84 -4.54 5.60
N THR A 8 0.88 -5.83 5.90
CA THR A 8 2.08 -6.64 5.69
C THR A 8 1.72 -7.75 4.70
N VAL A 9 2.45 -7.83 3.60
CA VAL A 9 2.19 -8.82 2.56
C VAL A 9 3.50 -9.44 2.08
N LYS A 10 3.42 -10.67 1.59
CA LYS A 10 4.54 -11.34 0.95
C LYS A 10 4.37 -11.25 -0.56
N VAL A 11 5.40 -10.78 -1.27
CA VAL A 11 5.33 -10.57 -2.72
C VAL A 11 6.47 -11.32 -3.40
N PRO A 12 6.25 -11.79 -4.66
CA PRO A 12 7.29 -12.51 -5.37
C PRO A 12 8.46 -11.64 -5.84
N ASP A 13 8.21 -10.34 -6.04
CA ASP A 13 9.23 -9.41 -6.52
C ASP A 13 9.07 -8.07 -5.80
N VAL A 14 9.94 -7.82 -4.84
CA VAL A 14 9.90 -6.61 -4.03
C VAL A 14 10.16 -5.36 -4.86
N ALA A 15 11.09 -5.42 -5.80
CA ALA A 15 11.40 -4.27 -6.66
C ALA A 15 10.20 -3.86 -7.50
N LYS A 16 9.48 -4.83 -8.05
CA LYS A 16 8.26 -4.59 -8.83
C LYS A 16 7.17 -4.01 -7.95
N PHE A 17 7.02 -4.52 -6.73
CA PHE A 17 6.06 -4.02 -5.77
C PHE A 17 6.34 -2.56 -5.39
N LYS A 18 7.60 -2.24 -5.13
CA LYS A 18 8.02 -0.87 -4.81
C LYS A 18 7.73 0.09 -5.96
N ALA A 19 8.00 -0.33 -7.20
CA ALA A 19 7.72 0.49 -8.37
C ALA A 19 6.22 0.75 -8.52
N ALA A 20 5.39 -0.28 -8.31
CA ALA A 20 3.94 -0.13 -8.35
C ALA A 20 3.43 0.79 -7.24
N PHE A 21 4.01 0.68 -6.04
CA PHE A 21 3.67 1.54 -4.91
C PHE A 21 3.99 3.00 -5.23
N ASP A 22 5.18 3.27 -5.74
CA ASP A 22 5.58 4.63 -6.10
C ASP A 22 4.68 5.23 -7.18
N GLU A 23 4.27 4.41 -8.14
CA GLU A 23 3.37 4.83 -9.20
C GLU A 23 1.98 5.18 -8.67
N ASP A 24 1.48 4.38 -7.72
CA ASP A 24 0.15 4.59 -7.13
C ASP A 24 0.11 5.61 -6.00
N LYS A 25 1.26 6.00 -5.49
CA LYS A 25 1.36 6.92 -4.35
C LYS A 25 0.57 8.22 -4.53
N PRO A 26 0.68 8.94 -5.68
CA PRO A 26 -0.13 10.15 -5.88
C PRO A 26 -1.62 9.87 -5.85
N ASP A 27 -2.05 8.72 -6.39
CA ASP A 27 -3.45 8.33 -6.39
C ASP A 27 -3.95 8.01 -4.98
N MET A 28 -3.14 7.35 -4.17
CA MET A 28 -3.49 7.10 -2.77
C MET A 28 -3.63 8.41 -2.00
N GLU A 29 -2.75 9.36 -2.22
CA GLU A 29 -2.83 10.67 -1.58
C GLU A 29 -4.09 11.42 -2.02
N ALA A 30 -4.47 11.31 -3.28
CA ALA A 30 -5.70 11.90 -3.80
C ALA A 30 -6.94 11.27 -3.16
N ASP A 31 -6.89 10.00 -2.77
CA ASP A 31 -7.99 9.31 -2.09
C ASP A 31 -8.04 9.59 -0.59
N GLY A 32 -7.07 10.29 -0.04
CA GLY A 32 -7.05 10.67 1.36
C GLY A 32 -5.95 10.05 2.21
N ALA A 33 -5.07 9.26 1.62
CA ALA A 33 -3.91 8.73 2.34
C ALA A 33 -2.91 9.83 2.60
N ARG A 34 -2.34 9.85 3.81
CA ARG A 34 -1.31 10.80 4.18
C ARG A 34 -0.05 10.05 4.56
N ASN A 35 1.09 10.57 4.11
CA ASN A 35 2.41 10.01 4.41
C ASN A 35 2.51 8.51 4.13
N PRO A 36 2.07 8.04 2.94
CA PRO A 36 2.23 6.63 2.62
C PRO A 36 3.70 6.24 2.61
N ALA A 37 4.02 5.11 3.21
CA ALA A 37 5.38 4.62 3.31
C ALA A 37 5.42 3.11 3.09
N LEU A 38 6.52 2.64 2.53
CA LEU A 38 6.74 1.23 2.26
C LEU A 38 8.03 0.79 2.94
N TYR A 39 7.96 -0.29 3.69
CA TYR A 39 9.11 -0.88 4.37
C TYR A 39 9.29 -2.33 3.96
N GLU A 40 10.53 -2.74 3.81
CA GLU A 40 10.91 -4.11 3.50
C GLU A 40 11.32 -4.81 4.80
N ASP A 41 10.87 -6.06 4.97
CA ASP A 41 11.24 -6.83 6.16
C ASP A 41 12.70 -7.27 6.04
N GLU A 42 13.47 -6.96 7.07
CA GLU A 42 14.90 -7.27 7.13
C GLU A 42 15.16 -8.77 7.28
N ASN A 43 14.27 -9.47 7.96
CA ASN A 43 14.45 -10.88 8.30
C ASN A 43 13.81 -11.85 7.31
N GLU A 44 12.78 -11.42 6.59
CA GLU A 44 12.07 -12.26 5.64
C GLU A 44 12.07 -11.62 4.25
N PRO A 45 12.89 -12.11 3.32
CA PRO A 45 12.89 -11.60 1.94
C PRO A 45 11.51 -11.76 1.30
N GLY A 46 11.07 -10.75 0.57
CA GLY A 46 9.77 -10.76 -0.09
C GLY A 46 8.61 -10.28 0.75
N VAL A 47 8.82 -10.01 2.03
CA VAL A 47 7.79 -9.44 2.90
C VAL A 47 7.95 -7.94 2.97
N VAL A 48 6.87 -7.23 2.69
CA VAL A 48 6.84 -5.75 2.73
C VAL A 48 5.66 -5.27 3.56
N SER A 49 5.82 -4.10 4.17
CA SER A 49 4.78 -3.46 4.96
C SER A 49 4.49 -2.09 4.39
N MET A 50 3.21 -1.80 4.19
CA MET A 50 2.75 -0.47 3.78
C MET A 50 2.04 0.20 4.93
N ILE A 51 2.38 1.45 5.19
CA ILE A 51 1.80 2.23 6.27
C ILE A 51 1.29 3.53 5.68
N ALA A 52 0.06 3.90 6.01
CA ALA A 52 -0.51 5.19 5.59
C ALA A 52 -1.48 5.68 6.67
N GLU A 53 -1.64 6.99 6.73
CA GLU A 53 -2.60 7.64 7.61
C GLU A 53 -3.84 8.02 6.81
N TRP A 54 -5.02 7.72 7.33
CA TRP A 54 -6.30 7.97 6.69
C TRP A 54 -7.21 8.73 7.63
N ASP A 55 -8.18 9.46 7.08
CA ASP A 55 -9.17 10.18 7.89
C ASP A 55 -10.06 9.23 8.69
N SER A 56 -10.37 8.06 8.13
CA SER A 56 -11.16 7.04 8.79
C SER A 56 -10.85 5.66 8.21
N HIS A 57 -11.22 4.62 8.95
CA HIS A 57 -11.09 3.25 8.48
C HIS A 57 -11.95 3.00 7.24
N ASP A 58 -13.13 3.61 7.18
CA ASP A 58 -14.03 3.48 6.03
C ASP A 58 -13.42 4.09 4.77
N ALA A 59 -12.73 5.22 4.89
CA ALA A 59 -12.04 5.84 3.75
C ALA A 59 -10.95 4.91 3.19
N MET A 60 -10.21 4.26 4.07
CA MET A 60 -9.20 3.28 3.68
C MET A 60 -9.82 2.08 2.97
N HIS A 61 -10.91 1.53 3.52
CA HIS A 61 -11.62 0.41 2.90
C HIS A 61 -12.14 0.75 1.51
N ALA A 62 -12.74 1.92 1.33
CA ALA A 62 -13.23 2.36 0.04
C ALA A 62 -12.12 2.44 -0.99
N SER A 63 -10.97 2.98 -0.60
CA SER A 63 -9.80 3.06 -1.47
C SER A 63 -9.23 1.67 -1.80
N SER A 64 -9.15 0.79 -0.80
CA SER A 64 -8.65 -0.57 -1.00
C SER A 64 -9.52 -1.38 -1.95
N GLU A 65 -10.83 -1.30 -1.83
CA GLU A 65 -11.75 -1.99 -2.73
C GLU A 65 -11.62 -1.47 -4.16
N LYS A 66 -11.49 -0.16 -4.31
CA LYS A 66 -11.39 0.48 -5.61
C LYS A 66 -10.08 0.15 -6.32
N ARG A 67 -8.97 0.06 -5.58
CA ARG A 67 -7.62 -0.05 -6.15
C ARG A 67 -6.95 -1.39 -5.93
N GLY A 68 -7.47 -2.20 -5.02
CA GLY A 68 -6.83 -3.45 -4.62
C GLY A 68 -6.54 -4.39 -5.78
N GLU A 69 -7.50 -4.60 -6.67
CA GLU A 69 -7.33 -5.46 -7.83
C GLU A 69 -6.29 -4.93 -8.81
N GLU A 70 -6.35 -3.63 -9.09
CA GLU A 70 -5.41 -2.99 -10.01
C GLU A 70 -3.98 -3.07 -9.46
N PHE A 71 -3.83 -2.82 -8.16
CA PHE A 71 -2.54 -2.87 -7.51
C PHE A 71 -1.97 -4.30 -7.52
N GLN A 72 -2.80 -5.29 -7.23
CA GLN A 72 -2.38 -6.68 -7.27
C GLN A 72 -1.95 -7.10 -8.67
N ALA A 73 -2.69 -6.69 -9.68
CA ALA A 73 -2.34 -6.98 -11.06
C ALA A 73 -0.98 -6.40 -11.46
N LYS A 74 -0.66 -5.21 -10.97
CA LYS A 74 0.63 -4.57 -11.25
C LYS A 74 1.78 -5.16 -10.46
N ALA A 75 1.54 -5.45 -9.19
CA ALA A 75 2.61 -5.74 -8.23
C ALA A 75 2.86 -7.22 -7.99
N CYS A 76 1.84 -8.06 -8.18
CA CYS A 76 1.89 -9.47 -7.79
C CYS A 76 1.75 -10.46 -8.96
N THR A 77 1.76 -9.99 -10.19
CA THR A 77 1.70 -10.88 -11.38
C THR A 77 3.01 -10.95 -12.16
#